data_e8156652b9f8b02e564076d11acd50ae
#
_entry.id   e8156652b9f8b02e564076d11acd50ae
#
_cell.length_a   1.000
_cell.length_b   1.000
_cell.length_c   1.000
_cell.angle_alpha   90.00
_cell.angle_beta   90.00
_cell.angle_gamma   90.00
#
_symmetry.space_group_name_H-M   'P 1'
#
loop_
_entity.id
_entity.type
_entity.pdbx_description
1 polymer ?
#
loop_
_entity_poly.entity_id
_entity_poly.type
_entity_poly.pdbx_seq_one_letter_code
_entity_poly.pdbx_strand_id
1 'polypeptide(L)'
;MRSEQLNLAAYDTDKVQHHYLEVYDPILSRWADKEVKVLEIGVRKGGSLELWRDYFPRGAIAGIDLELPEGFIPGERIQLFKGSQADTQFLSEVAMSIAPGGFDIIIDDASHIGELTKTTFWHLFHHHLKPGGLYAIEDWGTGYLDDFPDGKKFDPKPSILDPFPCHSHGMVGFVKELVDEQCAGSIASGRDEPFRLSNFESLLVTEGVVFVTKMASILHASPNPVPGGQGLGQTTISWKSVDGKVYVSINGREELLFAGSPRGSQQANWIEAGSTYEFRLYNADHKQLLAKVTVNRLGE
;
A
#
# COMPACT_ATOMS: atom_id res chain seq x y z
N MET A 1 9.49 21.39 4.45
CA MET A 1 9.33 19.97 4.04
C MET A 1 10.53 19.18 4.56
N ARG A 2 10.49 17.84 4.61
CA ARG A 2 11.63 17.07 5.14
C ARG A 2 12.84 17.16 4.23
N SER A 3 12.64 17.14 2.92
CA SER A 3 13.71 17.28 1.93
C SER A 3 14.49 18.59 2.05
N GLU A 4 13.84 19.67 2.48
CA GLU A 4 14.50 20.98 2.70
C GLU A 4 15.55 20.96 3.83
N GLN A 5 15.51 19.95 4.69
CA GLN A 5 16.47 19.76 5.78
C GLN A 5 17.71 18.95 5.34
N LEU A 6 17.71 18.44 4.11
CA LEU A 6 18.76 17.60 3.54
C LEU A 6 19.64 18.41 2.58
N ASN A 7 20.92 18.04 2.48
CA ASN A 7 21.80 18.55 1.44
C ASN A 7 21.59 17.75 0.15
N LEU A 8 20.55 18.12 -0.61
CA LEU A 8 20.14 17.37 -1.81
C LEU A 8 21.25 17.24 -2.87
N ALA A 9 22.19 18.18 -2.92
CA ALA A 9 23.33 18.13 -3.84
C ALA A 9 24.34 17.02 -3.52
N ALA A 10 24.24 16.39 -2.35
CA ALA A 10 25.13 15.28 -1.96
C ALA A 10 24.69 13.92 -2.53
N TYR A 11 23.46 13.81 -3.05
CA TYR A 11 22.93 12.54 -3.52
C TYR A 11 22.98 12.45 -5.05
N ASP A 12 23.64 11.41 -5.57
CA ASP A 12 23.70 11.12 -7.02
C ASP A 12 22.41 10.39 -7.46
N THR A 13 21.31 11.15 -7.55
CA THR A 13 20.00 10.67 -7.93
C THR A 13 19.27 11.68 -8.81
N ASP A 14 18.53 11.21 -9.81
CA ASP A 14 17.67 12.02 -10.68
C ASP A 14 16.38 12.49 -10.01
N LYS A 15 15.97 11.90 -8.89
CA LYS A 15 14.80 12.31 -8.09
C LYS A 15 14.86 13.80 -7.66
N VAL A 16 16.08 14.33 -7.47
CA VAL A 16 16.31 15.75 -7.20
C VAL A 16 16.13 16.59 -8.47
N GLN A 17 16.67 16.11 -9.61
CA GLN A 17 16.62 16.83 -10.90
C GLN A 17 15.21 16.84 -11.48
N HIS A 18 14.43 15.78 -11.29
CA HIS A 18 13.05 15.63 -11.75
C HIS A 18 12.03 16.23 -10.77
N HIS A 19 12.48 16.87 -9.69
CA HIS A 19 11.61 17.48 -8.68
C HIS A 19 10.66 16.51 -7.97
N TYR A 20 10.97 15.21 -7.97
CA TYR A 20 10.11 14.19 -7.37
C TYR A 20 9.90 14.37 -5.87
N LEU A 21 10.86 14.98 -5.16
CA LEU A 21 10.73 15.27 -3.73
C LEU A 21 9.57 16.24 -3.42
N GLU A 22 9.20 17.11 -4.35
CA GLU A 22 8.06 18.02 -4.17
C GLU A 22 6.72 17.25 -4.06
N VAL A 23 6.61 16.10 -4.74
CA VAL A 23 5.42 15.25 -4.66
C VAL A 23 5.56 14.16 -3.59
N TYR A 24 6.78 13.72 -3.27
CA TYR A 24 7.04 12.75 -2.20
C TYR A 24 6.83 13.34 -0.80
N ASP A 25 7.34 14.55 -0.54
CA ASP A 25 7.34 15.17 0.79
C ASP A 25 5.95 15.23 1.46
N PRO A 26 4.90 15.72 0.81
CA PRO A 26 3.56 15.76 1.41
C PRO A 26 3.04 14.38 1.79
N ILE A 27 3.40 13.36 1.01
CA ILE A 27 2.93 11.97 1.19
C ILE A 27 3.74 11.26 2.27
N LEU A 28 5.08 11.42 2.23
CA LEU A 28 6.01 10.71 3.11
C LEU A 28 6.14 11.32 4.51
N SER A 29 5.71 12.59 4.70
CA SER A 29 5.85 13.31 5.97
C SER A 29 5.34 12.53 7.19
N ARG A 30 4.28 11.75 7.03
CA ARG A 30 3.70 10.93 8.10
C ARG A 30 4.61 9.82 8.60
N TRP A 31 5.66 9.47 7.85
CA TRP A 31 6.64 8.42 8.19
C TRP A 31 8.03 8.95 8.51
N ALA A 32 8.33 10.23 8.24
CA ALA A 32 9.68 10.78 8.27
C ALA A 32 10.46 10.48 9.56
N ASP A 33 9.79 10.52 10.73
CA ASP A 33 10.42 10.28 12.03
C ASP A 33 10.07 8.92 12.65
N LYS A 34 9.46 8.00 11.87
CA LYS A 34 9.10 6.66 12.34
C LYS A 34 10.15 5.63 12.00
N GLU A 35 10.08 4.49 12.69
CA GLU A 35 10.83 3.28 12.33
C GLU A 35 10.15 2.61 11.15
N VAL A 36 10.59 2.94 9.95
CA VAL A 36 10.02 2.44 8.70
C VAL A 36 10.92 1.43 8.02
N LYS A 37 10.32 0.53 7.25
CA LYS A 37 11.00 -0.37 6.33
C LYS A 37 10.71 0.09 4.92
N VAL A 38 11.75 0.49 4.20
CA VAL A 38 11.66 0.99 2.82
C VAL A 38 12.36 0.01 1.90
N LEU A 39 11.71 -0.33 0.79
CA LEU A 39 12.28 -1.08 -0.32
C LEU A 39 12.33 -0.19 -1.55
N GLU A 40 13.48 -0.08 -2.19
CA GLU A 40 13.61 0.50 -3.52
C GLU A 40 14.06 -0.58 -4.51
N ILE A 41 13.41 -0.64 -5.66
CA ILE A 41 13.72 -1.54 -6.76
C ILE A 41 14.23 -0.67 -7.90
N GLY A 42 15.45 -0.94 -8.35
CA GLY A 42 16.24 -0.03 -9.18
C GLY A 42 17.14 0.84 -8.31
N VAL A 43 18.41 0.45 -8.22
CA VAL A 43 19.39 1.13 -7.35
C VAL A 43 20.35 2.03 -8.13
N ARG A 44 20.63 1.64 -9.37
CA ARG A 44 21.54 2.37 -10.27
C ARG A 44 22.89 2.69 -9.60
N LYS A 45 23.10 3.91 -9.09
CA LYS A 45 24.33 4.35 -8.41
C LYS A 45 24.25 4.35 -6.89
N GLY A 46 23.07 4.15 -6.31
CA GLY A 46 22.85 4.10 -4.86
C GLY A 46 22.51 5.44 -4.21
N GLY A 47 22.56 6.56 -4.94
CA GLY A 47 22.30 7.89 -4.38
C GLY A 47 20.90 8.06 -3.81
N SER A 48 19.89 7.43 -4.40
CA SER A 48 18.53 7.42 -3.87
C SER A 48 18.42 6.67 -2.53
N LEU A 49 19.15 5.57 -2.36
CA LEU A 49 19.18 4.84 -1.08
C LEU A 49 19.78 5.69 0.05
N GLU A 50 20.82 6.48 -0.26
CA GLU A 50 21.39 7.42 0.70
C GLU A 50 20.41 8.53 1.04
N LEU A 51 19.70 9.05 0.04
CA LEU A 51 18.64 10.01 0.22
C LEU A 51 17.57 9.46 1.16
N TRP A 52 17.06 8.26 0.91
CA TRP A 52 16.02 7.64 1.75
C TRP A 52 16.53 7.33 3.17
N ARG A 53 17.77 6.89 3.33
CA ARG A 53 18.40 6.69 4.64
C ARG A 53 18.37 7.97 5.48
N ASP A 54 18.64 9.11 4.87
CA ASP A 54 18.73 10.40 5.57
C ASP A 54 17.34 11.04 5.70
N TYR A 55 16.45 10.79 4.75
CA TYR A 55 15.05 11.18 4.83
C TYR A 55 14.33 10.48 6.00
N PHE A 56 14.64 9.19 6.22
CA PHE A 56 14.09 8.36 7.31
C PHE A 56 15.18 8.01 8.33
N PRO A 57 15.53 8.89 9.25
CA PRO A 57 16.68 8.69 10.15
C PRO A 57 16.54 7.48 11.08
N ARG A 58 15.34 6.95 11.25
CA ARG A 58 15.03 5.73 12.00
C ARG A 58 14.63 4.55 11.10
N GLY A 59 14.65 4.75 9.79
CA GLY A 59 14.27 3.76 8.81
C GLY A 59 15.38 2.75 8.49
N ALA A 60 15.01 1.57 8.01
CA ALA A 60 15.91 0.63 7.36
C ALA A 60 15.55 0.56 5.87
N ILE A 61 16.56 0.67 5.02
CA ILE A 61 16.45 0.79 3.58
C ILE A 61 16.97 -0.48 2.92
N ALA A 62 16.21 -1.08 2.05
CA ALA A 62 16.65 -2.19 1.20
C ALA A 62 16.61 -1.74 -0.27
N GLY A 63 17.67 -2.09 -1.02
CA GLY A 63 17.75 -1.85 -2.45
C GLY A 63 17.88 -3.16 -3.22
N ILE A 64 17.14 -3.31 -4.32
CA ILE A 64 17.24 -4.44 -5.25
C ILE A 64 17.62 -3.91 -6.62
N ASP A 65 18.60 -4.55 -7.28
CA ASP A 65 18.93 -4.29 -8.68
C ASP A 65 19.45 -5.56 -9.37
N LEU A 66 19.32 -5.60 -10.70
CA LEU A 66 19.95 -6.65 -11.52
C LEU A 66 21.47 -6.59 -11.44
N GLU A 67 22.03 -5.38 -11.38
CA GLU A 67 23.45 -5.12 -11.25
C GLU A 67 23.69 -4.13 -10.11
N LEU A 68 24.43 -4.55 -9.09
CA LEU A 68 24.75 -3.67 -7.98
C LEU A 68 25.83 -2.65 -8.40
N PRO A 69 25.72 -1.40 -7.91
CA PRO A 69 26.66 -0.33 -8.29
C PRO A 69 28.10 -0.63 -7.85
N GLU A 70 29.02 -0.61 -8.79
CA GLU A 70 30.44 -0.80 -8.51
C GLU A 70 30.98 0.32 -7.59
N GLY A 71 31.70 -0.08 -6.55
CA GLY A 71 32.29 0.87 -5.61
C GLY A 71 31.33 1.53 -4.63
N PHE A 72 30.03 1.31 -4.72
CA PHE A 72 29.09 1.77 -3.72
C PHE A 72 29.20 0.91 -2.45
N ILE A 73 29.53 1.56 -1.36
CA ILE A 73 29.59 0.92 -0.05
C ILE A 73 28.34 1.35 0.72
N PRO A 74 27.39 0.45 0.93
CA PRO A 74 26.17 0.80 1.65
C PRO A 74 26.52 1.25 3.08
N GLY A 75 26.00 2.43 3.44
CA GLY A 75 26.11 2.94 4.79
C GLY A 75 25.26 2.13 5.79
N GLU A 76 25.31 2.52 7.06
CA GLU A 76 24.42 1.96 8.07
C GLU A 76 22.98 2.01 7.63
N ARG A 77 22.19 0.99 7.97
CA ARG A 77 20.75 0.87 7.68
C ARG A 77 20.39 0.69 6.20
N ILE A 78 21.37 0.52 5.29
CA ILE A 78 21.17 0.18 3.87
C ILE A 78 21.61 -1.26 3.64
N GLN A 79 20.77 -2.06 2.98
CA GLN A 79 21.10 -3.41 2.54
C GLN A 79 20.80 -3.55 1.04
N LEU A 80 21.71 -4.20 0.30
CA LEU A 80 21.62 -4.40 -1.14
C LEU A 80 21.44 -5.87 -1.50
N PHE A 81 20.61 -6.11 -2.50
CA PHE A 81 20.30 -7.43 -3.01
C PHE A 81 20.39 -7.43 -4.53
N LYS A 82 21.15 -8.39 -5.09
CA LYS A 82 21.26 -8.57 -6.54
C LYS A 82 20.21 -9.58 -7.02
N GLY A 83 19.31 -9.15 -7.88
CA GLY A 83 18.27 -10.01 -8.45
C GLY A 83 17.26 -9.27 -9.31
N SER A 84 16.37 -10.03 -9.92
CA SER A 84 15.35 -9.51 -10.84
C SER A 84 14.09 -9.06 -10.11
N GLN A 85 13.53 -7.91 -10.50
CA GLN A 85 12.21 -7.47 -10.07
C GLN A 85 11.07 -8.44 -10.46
N ALA A 86 11.27 -9.26 -11.50
CA ALA A 86 10.27 -10.23 -11.95
C ALA A 86 10.36 -11.58 -11.22
N ASP A 87 11.41 -11.82 -10.42
CA ASP A 87 11.55 -13.04 -9.63
C ASP A 87 10.82 -12.90 -8.29
N THR A 88 9.57 -13.33 -8.26
CA THR A 88 8.69 -13.21 -7.10
C THR A 88 9.16 -14.05 -5.90
N GLN A 89 9.88 -15.15 -6.12
CA GLN A 89 10.46 -15.93 -5.03
C GLN A 89 11.60 -15.14 -4.38
N PHE A 90 12.54 -14.63 -5.18
CA PHE A 90 13.63 -13.77 -4.71
C PHE A 90 13.10 -12.55 -3.95
N LEU A 91 12.09 -11.86 -4.49
CA LEU A 91 11.45 -10.72 -3.83
C LEU A 91 10.89 -11.11 -2.46
N SER A 92 10.27 -12.29 -2.34
CA SER A 92 9.75 -12.78 -1.06
C SER A 92 10.88 -13.11 -0.07
N GLU A 93 11.97 -13.70 -0.52
CA GLU A 93 13.14 -14.01 0.32
C GLU A 93 13.75 -12.73 0.89
N VAL A 94 13.93 -11.70 0.06
CA VAL A 94 14.40 -10.37 0.49
C VAL A 94 13.42 -9.75 1.48
N ALA A 95 12.13 -9.72 1.15
CA ALA A 95 11.11 -9.14 2.02
C ALA A 95 11.06 -9.81 3.39
N MET A 96 11.11 -11.13 3.45
CA MET A 96 11.10 -11.87 4.70
C MET A 96 12.37 -11.65 5.53
N SER A 97 13.51 -11.40 4.90
CA SER A 97 14.78 -11.13 5.61
C SER A 97 14.81 -9.74 6.25
N ILE A 98 14.20 -8.72 5.60
CA ILE A 98 14.27 -7.30 6.01
C ILE A 98 13.02 -6.87 6.78
N ALA A 99 11.87 -7.27 6.29
CA ALA A 99 10.57 -6.82 6.75
C ALA A 99 9.57 -7.98 6.81
N PRO A 100 9.74 -8.97 7.72
CA PRO A 100 8.81 -10.11 7.82
C PRO A 100 7.36 -9.70 8.14
N GLY A 101 7.16 -8.50 8.70
CA GLY A 101 5.84 -7.88 8.90
C GLY A 101 5.38 -6.97 7.75
N GLY A 102 6.11 -6.96 6.63
CA GLY A 102 5.85 -6.11 5.46
C GLY A 102 6.59 -4.76 5.51
N PHE A 103 6.78 -4.19 4.33
CA PHE A 103 7.34 -2.85 4.15
C PHE A 103 6.30 -1.77 4.44
N ASP A 104 6.75 -0.61 4.90
CA ASP A 104 5.93 0.60 5.04
C ASP A 104 5.83 1.34 3.70
N ILE A 105 6.93 1.34 2.95
CA ILE A 105 7.08 2.04 1.68
C ILE A 105 7.84 1.14 0.70
N ILE A 106 7.33 1.04 -0.53
CA ILE A 106 8.00 0.39 -1.66
C ILE A 106 8.07 1.41 -2.80
N ILE A 107 9.24 1.55 -3.41
CA ILE A 107 9.50 2.43 -4.55
C ILE A 107 10.00 1.57 -5.71
N ASP A 108 9.28 1.57 -6.82
CA ASP A 108 9.63 0.85 -8.05
C ASP A 108 10.12 1.85 -9.10
N ASP A 109 11.43 1.89 -9.24
CA ASP A 109 12.19 2.75 -10.14
C ASP A 109 13.17 1.89 -10.97
N ALA A 110 12.70 0.74 -11.46
CA ALA A 110 13.57 -0.28 -12.05
C ALA A 110 13.58 -0.24 -13.57
N SER A 111 12.85 -1.16 -14.21
CA SER A 111 12.98 -1.39 -15.67
C SER A 111 12.18 -0.45 -16.53
N HIS A 112 11.17 0.21 -16.00
CA HIS A 112 10.16 0.98 -16.74
C HIS A 112 9.47 0.17 -17.85
N ILE A 113 9.32 -1.15 -17.62
CA ILE A 113 8.61 -2.09 -18.49
C ILE A 113 7.36 -2.56 -17.77
N GLY A 114 6.18 -2.22 -18.29
CA GLY A 114 4.90 -2.43 -17.61
C GLY A 114 4.62 -3.85 -17.16
N GLU A 115 4.99 -4.86 -17.98
CA GLU A 115 4.83 -6.28 -17.60
C GLU A 115 5.66 -6.67 -16.38
N LEU A 116 6.88 -6.16 -16.28
CA LEU A 116 7.76 -6.42 -15.14
C LEU A 116 7.28 -5.68 -13.90
N THR A 117 7.01 -4.37 -14.04
CA THR A 117 6.46 -3.54 -12.97
C THR A 117 5.13 -4.07 -12.45
N LYS A 118 4.23 -4.53 -13.34
CA LYS A 118 2.96 -5.14 -12.94
C LYS A 118 3.16 -6.41 -12.11
N THR A 119 4.09 -7.27 -12.50
CA THR A 119 4.44 -8.50 -11.77
C THR A 119 4.96 -8.17 -10.38
N THR A 120 5.93 -7.26 -10.30
CA THR A 120 6.53 -6.78 -9.06
C THR A 120 5.49 -6.15 -8.15
N PHE A 121 4.68 -5.22 -8.70
CA PHE A 121 3.67 -4.48 -7.97
C PHE A 121 2.68 -5.43 -7.27
N TRP A 122 1.99 -6.28 -8.02
CA TRP A 122 0.96 -7.13 -7.43
C TRP A 122 1.54 -8.11 -6.43
N HIS A 123 2.74 -8.66 -6.68
CA HIS A 123 3.40 -9.56 -5.75
C HIS A 123 3.73 -8.87 -4.43
N LEU A 124 4.46 -7.78 -4.46
CA LEU A 124 4.88 -7.05 -3.27
C LEU A 124 3.70 -6.36 -2.56
N PHE A 125 2.78 -5.79 -3.32
CA PHE A 125 1.60 -5.14 -2.79
C PHE A 125 0.73 -6.09 -1.98
N HIS A 126 0.46 -7.28 -2.49
CA HIS A 126 -0.39 -8.23 -1.78
C HIS A 126 0.31 -8.87 -0.59
N HIS A 127 1.57 -9.29 -0.76
CA HIS A 127 2.23 -10.17 0.19
C HIS A 127 3.20 -9.46 1.14
N HIS A 128 3.77 -8.32 0.74
CA HIS A 128 4.89 -7.71 1.45
C HIS A 128 4.74 -6.21 1.75
N LEU A 129 3.65 -5.57 1.34
CA LEU A 129 3.31 -4.20 1.75
C LEU A 129 2.33 -4.24 2.91
N LYS A 130 2.62 -3.49 3.98
CA LYS A 130 1.72 -3.36 5.14
C LYS A 130 0.37 -2.76 4.75
N PRO A 131 -0.73 -3.10 5.45
CA PRO A 131 -1.95 -2.31 5.40
C PRO A 131 -1.65 -0.83 5.73
N GLY A 132 -2.15 0.08 4.91
CA GLY A 132 -1.83 1.51 5.00
C GLY A 132 -0.45 1.91 4.47
N GLY A 133 0.35 0.96 4.00
CA GLY A 133 1.64 1.20 3.36
C GLY A 133 1.51 1.84 1.98
N LEU A 134 2.60 2.42 1.51
CA LEU A 134 2.69 3.13 0.24
C LEU A 134 3.51 2.35 -0.79
N TYR A 135 3.00 2.24 -2.01
CA TYR A 135 3.75 1.82 -3.19
C TYR A 135 3.86 3.00 -4.16
N ALA A 136 5.08 3.37 -4.53
CA ALA A 136 5.35 4.39 -5.55
C ALA A 136 5.89 3.72 -6.81
N ILE A 137 5.40 4.13 -7.97
CA ILE A 137 5.89 3.69 -9.29
C ILE A 137 6.42 4.93 -9.97
N GLU A 138 7.73 4.97 -10.21
CA GLU A 138 8.39 6.11 -10.87
C GLU A 138 8.43 5.94 -12.38
N ASP A 139 8.59 7.04 -13.07
CA ASP A 139 8.84 7.14 -14.51
C ASP A 139 7.84 6.41 -15.42
N TRP A 140 6.60 6.30 -14.97
CA TRP A 140 5.54 5.64 -15.76
C TRP A 140 5.31 6.30 -17.13
N GLY A 141 5.63 7.60 -17.27
CA GLY A 141 5.54 8.36 -18.51
C GLY A 141 6.54 7.93 -19.58
N THR A 142 7.59 7.16 -19.25
CA THR A 142 8.54 6.56 -20.22
C THR A 142 7.84 5.65 -21.21
N GLY A 143 6.65 5.15 -20.90
CA GLY A 143 5.80 4.41 -21.82
C GLY A 143 5.37 5.21 -23.07
N TYR A 144 5.59 6.53 -23.11
CA TYR A 144 5.37 7.38 -24.27
C TYR A 144 6.66 7.72 -25.05
N LEU A 145 7.83 7.34 -24.56
CA LEU A 145 9.13 7.75 -25.10
C LEU A 145 9.75 6.64 -25.95
N ASP A 146 10.14 6.96 -27.19
CA ASP A 146 10.71 6.00 -28.15
C ASP A 146 12.00 5.30 -27.68
N ASP A 147 12.72 5.87 -26.73
CA ASP A 147 13.94 5.29 -26.17
C ASP A 147 13.66 4.11 -25.22
N PHE A 148 12.42 3.97 -24.76
CA PHE A 148 12.00 2.91 -23.83
C PHE A 148 11.23 1.79 -24.54
N PRO A 149 11.33 0.53 -24.07
CA PRO A 149 10.70 -0.63 -24.72
C PRO A 149 9.19 -0.49 -24.93
N ASP A 150 8.48 0.06 -23.96
CA ASP A 150 7.03 0.25 -24.04
C ASP A 150 6.64 1.44 -24.91
N GLY A 151 7.42 2.51 -24.88
CA GLY A 151 7.20 3.68 -25.71
C GLY A 151 7.39 3.40 -27.21
N LYS A 152 8.28 2.48 -27.58
CA LYS A 152 8.44 2.02 -28.98
C LYS A 152 7.17 1.40 -29.57
N LYS A 153 6.24 0.96 -28.72
CA LYS A 153 4.95 0.39 -29.13
C LYS A 153 3.85 1.46 -29.21
N PHE A 154 4.15 2.67 -28.80
CA PHE A 154 3.20 3.77 -28.84
C PHE A 154 3.05 4.31 -30.26
N ASP A 155 1.84 4.25 -30.82
CA ASP A 155 1.50 4.80 -32.12
C ASP A 155 0.51 5.97 -31.94
N PRO A 156 1.01 7.20 -31.86
CA PRO A 156 0.17 8.36 -31.64
C PRO A 156 -0.55 8.73 -32.94
N LYS A 157 -1.57 7.98 -33.36
CA LYS A 157 -2.44 8.35 -34.49
C LYS A 157 -3.40 9.45 -34.04
N PRO A 158 -3.18 10.71 -34.40
CA PRO A 158 -4.12 11.77 -34.08
C PRO A 158 -5.44 11.52 -34.81
N SER A 159 -6.52 11.41 -34.05
CA SER A 159 -7.89 11.46 -34.55
C SER A 159 -8.43 12.87 -34.34
N ILE A 160 -9.28 13.33 -35.27
CA ILE A 160 -10.01 14.60 -35.09
C ILE A 160 -10.91 14.54 -33.87
N LEU A 161 -11.37 13.34 -33.48
CA LEU A 161 -12.24 13.09 -32.33
C LEU A 161 -11.44 12.85 -31.05
N ASP A 162 -10.14 12.56 -31.15
CA ASP A 162 -9.27 12.22 -30.04
C ASP A 162 -7.95 12.96 -30.19
N PRO A 163 -7.91 14.24 -29.79
CA PRO A 163 -6.75 15.12 -30.02
C PRO A 163 -5.53 14.75 -29.16
N PHE A 164 -5.73 13.90 -28.13
CA PHE A 164 -4.65 13.44 -27.28
C PHE A 164 -4.36 11.96 -27.54
N PRO A 165 -3.10 11.60 -27.83
CA PRO A 165 -2.73 10.20 -27.99
C PRO A 165 -2.99 9.44 -26.69
N CYS A 166 -3.59 8.25 -26.80
CA CYS A 166 -3.90 7.39 -25.68
C CYS A 166 -3.17 6.06 -25.81
N HIS A 167 -2.27 5.80 -24.87
CA HIS A 167 -1.56 4.52 -24.80
C HIS A 167 -2.28 3.57 -23.84
N SER A 168 -2.43 2.30 -24.23
CA SER A 168 -3.11 1.26 -23.43
C SER A 168 -2.24 0.04 -23.15
N HIS A 169 -0.93 0.15 -23.37
CA HIS A 169 0.05 -0.93 -23.19
C HIS A 169 1.18 -0.50 -22.28
N GLY A 170 1.96 -1.49 -21.83
CA GLY A 170 3.16 -1.27 -21.03
C GLY A 170 2.90 -0.54 -19.72
N MET A 171 3.82 0.33 -19.32
CA MET A 171 3.71 1.13 -18.08
C MET A 171 2.42 1.94 -18.04
N VAL A 172 2.08 2.63 -19.13
CA VAL A 172 0.87 3.48 -19.18
C VAL A 172 -0.39 2.64 -19.08
N GLY A 173 -0.44 1.50 -19.78
CA GLY A 173 -1.56 0.55 -19.70
C GLY A 173 -1.73 0.03 -18.26
N PHE A 174 -0.64 -0.34 -17.63
CA PHE A 174 -0.66 -0.81 -16.25
C PHE A 174 -1.18 0.27 -15.27
N VAL A 175 -0.72 1.51 -15.38
CA VAL A 175 -1.24 2.62 -14.54
C VAL A 175 -2.75 2.80 -14.73
N LYS A 176 -3.27 2.64 -15.95
CA LYS A 176 -4.73 2.69 -16.20
C LYS A 176 -5.48 1.52 -15.55
N GLU A 177 -4.91 0.31 -15.52
CA GLU A 177 -5.48 -0.81 -14.78
C GLU A 177 -5.58 -0.52 -13.26
N LEU A 178 -4.65 0.25 -12.70
CA LEU A 178 -4.75 0.68 -11.29
C LEU A 178 -5.94 1.62 -11.07
N VAL A 179 -6.27 2.46 -12.05
CA VAL A 179 -7.49 3.29 -12.00
C VAL A 179 -8.75 2.41 -12.00
N ASP A 180 -8.77 1.36 -12.82
CA ASP A 180 -9.89 0.41 -12.85
C ASP A 180 -10.02 -0.31 -11.50
N GLU A 181 -8.91 -0.75 -10.90
CA GLU A 181 -8.91 -1.34 -9.55
C GLU A 181 -9.45 -0.37 -8.50
N GLN A 182 -9.12 0.94 -8.58
CA GLN A 182 -9.68 1.95 -7.67
C GLN A 182 -11.22 2.00 -7.76
N CYS A 183 -11.80 1.65 -8.92
CA CYS A 183 -13.23 1.61 -9.17
C CYS A 183 -13.87 0.23 -8.95
N ALA A 184 -13.17 -0.73 -8.34
CA ALA A 184 -13.61 -2.13 -8.20
C ALA A 184 -15.04 -2.28 -7.66
N GLY A 185 -15.43 -1.48 -6.66
CA GLY A 185 -16.81 -1.52 -6.11
C GLY A 185 -17.88 -1.13 -7.11
N SER A 186 -17.60 -0.18 -7.99
CA SER A 186 -18.53 0.22 -9.07
C SER A 186 -18.61 -0.83 -10.16
N ILE A 187 -17.47 -1.44 -10.51
CA ILE A 187 -17.40 -2.51 -11.51
C ILE A 187 -18.17 -3.73 -11.02
N ALA A 188 -17.99 -4.16 -9.77
CA ALA A 188 -18.69 -5.28 -9.17
C ALA A 188 -20.22 -5.07 -9.11
N SER A 189 -20.66 -3.83 -8.88
CA SER A 189 -22.09 -3.49 -8.83
C SER A 189 -22.84 -3.71 -10.15
N GLY A 190 -22.13 -3.70 -11.27
CA GLY A 190 -22.68 -3.90 -12.62
C GLY A 190 -22.57 -5.33 -13.14
N ARG A 191 -22.05 -6.28 -12.34
CA ARG A 191 -21.81 -7.67 -12.73
C ARG A 191 -22.28 -8.61 -11.64
N ASP A 192 -22.54 -9.87 -11.97
CA ASP A 192 -22.85 -10.95 -11.01
C ASP A 192 -21.60 -11.45 -10.26
N GLU A 193 -20.74 -10.52 -9.84
CA GLU A 193 -19.54 -10.82 -9.08
C GLU A 193 -19.73 -10.44 -7.60
N PRO A 194 -19.06 -11.14 -6.66
CA PRO A 194 -19.11 -10.75 -5.26
C PRO A 194 -18.65 -9.31 -5.07
N PHE A 195 -19.45 -8.51 -4.37
CA PHE A 195 -19.10 -7.13 -4.08
C PHE A 195 -17.85 -7.05 -3.23
N ARG A 196 -16.85 -6.30 -3.68
CA ARG A 196 -15.67 -5.93 -2.93
C ARG A 196 -15.34 -4.44 -3.08
N LEU A 197 -14.59 -3.91 -2.16
CA LEU A 197 -13.97 -2.60 -2.31
C LEU A 197 -12.65 -2.73 -3.07
N SER A 198 -12.08 -1.59 -3.47
CA SER A 198 -10.71 -1.54 -3.98
C SER A 198 -9.70 -2.04 -2.94
N ASN A 199 -8.62 -2.67 -3.40
CA ASN A 199 -7.44 -2.93 -2.58
C ASN A 199 -6.72 -1.64 -2.16
N PHE A 200 -7.05 -0.51 -2.79
CA PHE A 200 -6.41 0.77 -2.56
C PHE A 200 -7.25 1.67 -1.65
N GLU A 201 -6.62 2.25 -0.65
CA GLU A 201 -7.17 3.38 0.09
C GLU A 201 -7.22 4.62 -0.80
N SER A 202 -6.16 4.84 -1.58
CA SER A 202 -6.06 5.93 -2.54
C SER A 202 -5.08 5.60 -3.67
N LEU A 203 -5.35 6.18 -4.83
CA LEU A 203 -4.46 6.24 -5.99
C LEU A 203 -4.25 7.71 -6.35
N LEU A 204 -2.99 8.14 -6.41
CA LEU A 204 -2.60 9.47 -6.86
C LEU A 204 -1.65 9.33 -8.06
N VAL A 205 -2.04 9.88 -9.19
CA VAL A 205 -1.23 9.90 -10.41
C VAL A 205 -0.70 11.30 -10.62
N THR A 206 0.63 11.44 -10.66
CA THR A 206 1.33 12.68 -11.04
C THR A 206 2.06 12.47 -12.35
N GLU A 207 2.73 13.49 -12.88
CA GLU A 207 3.45 13.38 -14.16
C GLU A 207 4.57 12.33 -14.13
N GLY A 208 5.34 12.24 -13.04
CA GLY A 208 6.48 11.32 -12.93
C GLY A 208 6.23 10.11 -12.03
N VAL A 209 5.34 10.22 -11.04
CA VAL A 209 5.17 9.19 -10.01
C VAL A 209 3.70 8.85 -9.78
N VAL A 210 3.42 7.55 -9.66
CA VAL A 210 2.11 7.05 -9.22
C VAL A 210 2.23 6.52 -7.81
N PHE A 211 1.38 6.99 -6.92
CA PHE A 211 1.32 6.57 -5.52
C PHE A 211 0.07 5.74 -5.25
N VAL A 212 0.25 4.56 -4.73
CA VAL A 212 -0.83 3.64 -4.33
C VAL A 212 -0.74 3.38 -2.84
N THR A 213 -1.74 3.82 -2.08
CA THR A 213 -1.83 3.48 -0.65
C THR A 213 -2.68 2.21 -0.50
N LYS A 214 -2.13 1.18 0.13
CA LYS A 214 -2.85 -0.06 0.41
C LYS A 214 -3.96 0.17 1.41
N MET A 215 -5.15 -0.37 1.15
CA MET A 215 -6.26 -0.28 2.10
C MET A 215 -5.89 -0.91 3.44
N ALA A 216 -6.15 -0.19 4.52
CA ALA A 216 -6.06 -0.71 5.88
C ALA A 216 -7.42 -1.24 6.31
N SER A 217 -7.44 -2.45 6.86
CA SER A 217 -8.64 -2.97 7.51
C SER A 217 -8.82 -2.30 8.86
N ILE A 218 -10.02 -1.81 9.13
CA ILE A 218 -10.37 -1.08 10.34
C ILE A 218 -11.53 -1.79 11.02
N LEU A 219 -11.46 -1.93 12.34
CA LEU A 219 -12.55 -2.34 13.20
C LEU A 219 -12.51 -1.52 14.48
N HIS A 220 -13.58 -0.80 14.76
CA HIS A 220 -13.65 0.13 15.88
C HIS A 220 -14.97 -0.01 16.62
N ALA A 221 -14.95 0.19 17.95
CA ALA A 221 -16.13 0.23 18.80
C ALA A 221 -16.19 1.57 19.54
N SER A 222 -17.36 2.20 19.56
CA SER A 222 -17.57 3.48 20.28
C SER A 222 -19.00 3.58 20.82
N PRO A 223 -19.17 3.85 22.15
CA PRO A 223 -18.12 3.95 23.17
C PRO A 223 -17.47 2.60 23.49
N ASN A 224 -16.17 2.63 23.84
CA ASN A 224 -15.46 1.47 24.36
C ASN A 224 -14.41 1.93 25.40
N PRO A 225 -14.51 1.57 26.70
CA PRO A 225 -15.55 0.69 27.25
C PRO A 225 -16.95 1.31 27.20
N VAL A 226 -17.96 0.45 27.19
CA VAL A 226 -19.37 0.87 27.27
C VAL A 226 -19.65 1.41 28.69
N PRO A 227 -20.32 2.57 28.83
CA PRO A 227 -20.66 3.13 30.15
C PRO A 227 -21.49 2.17 31.00
N GLY A 228 -21.28 2.19 32.31
CA GLY A 228 -22.14 1.51 33.33
C GLY A 228 -23.54 2.09 33.35
N GLY A 229 -24.45 1.39 34.04
CA GLY A 229 -25.83 1.82 34.24
C GLY A 229 -26.82 0.65 34.26
N GLN A 230 -28.12 0.94 34.45
CA GLN A 230 -29.15 -0.10 34.47
C GLN A 230 -29.45 -0.64 33.04
N GLY A 231 -29.86 -1.90 32.96
CA GLY A 231 -30.21 -2.57 31.71
C GLY A 231 -29.00 -2.95 30.87
N LEU A 232 -29.19 -3.12 29.55
CA LEU A 232 -28.16 -3.44 28.58
C LEU A 232 -27.43 -2.17 28.13
N GLY A 233 -26.11 -2.31 27.93
CA GLY A 233 -25.28 -1.26 27.36
C GLY A 233 -25.29 -1.27 25.83
N GLN A 234 -24.79 -0.20 25.22
CA GLN A 234 -24.78 -0.01 23.78
C GLN A 234 -23.42 0.49 23.31
N THR A 235 -22.94 -0.08 22.20
CA THR A 235 -21.79 0.43 21.44
C THR A 235 -22.07 0.35 19.95
N THR A 236 -21.40 1.17 19.17
CA THR A 236 -21.46 1.12 17.73
C THR A 236 -20.16 0.49 17.21
N ILE A 237 -20.30 -0.59 16.45
CA ILE A 237 -19.19 -1.24 15.75
C ILE A 237 -19.12 -0.68 14.35
N SER A 238 -17.95 -0.14 13.98
CA SER A 238 -17.68 0.39 12.64
C SER A 238 -16.50 -0.35 12.03
N TRP A 239 -16.59 -0.70 10.74
CA TRP A 239 -15.56 -1.48 10.06
C TRP A 239 -15.39 -1.09 8.59
N LYS A 240 -14.20 -1.38 8.06
CA LYS A 240 -13.85 -1.26 6.64
C LYS A 240 -12.78 -2.30 6.29
N SER A 241 -12.94 -2.97 5.17
CA SER A 241 -11.98 -3.91 4.58
C SER A 241 -12.27 -4.05 3.08
N VAL A 242 -11.47 -4.82 2.36
CA VAL A 242 -11.73 -5.09 0.93
C VAL A 242 -13.00 -5.91 0.74
N ASP A 243 -13.13 -7.03 1.47
CA ASP A 243 -14.17 -8.05 1.30
C ASP A 243 -14.62 -8.70 2.61
N GLY A 244 -14.28 -8.08 3.75
CA GLY A 244 -14.39 -8.70 5.06
C GLY A 244 -15.80 -8.83 5.61
N LYS A 245 -15.91 -9.66 6.65
CA LYS A 245 -17.12 -9.89 7.47
C LYS A 245 -16.76 -9.78 8.93
N VAL A 246 -17.67 -9.22 9.72
CA VAL A 246 -17.50 -9.08 11.17
C VAL A 246 -18.22 -10.20 11.90
N TYR A 247 -17.52 -10.84 12.83
CA TYR A 247 -18.05 -11.84 13.75
C TYR A 247 -17.92 -11.36 15.19
N VAL A 248 -18.69 -11.93 16.09
CA VAL A 248 -18.62 -11.64 17.52
C VAL A 248 -18.55 -12.93 18.31
N SER A 249 -17.59 -13.00 19.25
CA SER A 249 -17.51 -14.02 20.28
C SER A 249 -17.84 -13.40 21.63
N ILE A 250 -18.71 -14.05 22.41
CA ILE A 250 -19.14 -13.61 23.73
C ILE A 250 -18.54 -14.56 24.78
N ASN A 251 -17.72 -14.01 25.69
CA ASN A 251 -17.06 -14.77 26.74
C ASN A 251 -16.27 -16.00 26.20
N GLY A 252 -15.63 -15.85 25.02
CA GLY A 252 -14.84 -16.89 24.37
C GLY A 252 -15.65 -18.05 23.76
N ARG A 253 -16.98 -17.89 23.63
CA ARG A 253 -17.84 -18.90 22.97
C ARG A 253 -17.67 -18.86 21.45
N GLU A 254 -18.36 -19.78 20.76
CA GLU A 254 -18.40 -19.83 19.31
C GLU A 254 -18.80 -18.48 18.69
N GLU A 255 -18.16 -18.15 17.59
CA GLU A 255 -18.38 -16.88 16.89
C GLU A 255 -19.69 -16.89 16.10
N LEU A 256 -20.40 -15.78 16.16
CA LEU A 256 -21.59 -15.53 15.38
C LEU A 256 -21.36 -14.41 14.37
N LEU A 257 -21.92 -14.52 13.17
CA LEU A 257 -21.86 -13.46 12.18
C LEU A 257 -22.60 -12.22 12.70
N PHE A 258 -21.87 -11.10 12.81
CA PHE A 258 -22.43 -9.81 13.19
C PHE A 258 -22.79 -8.97 11.97
N ALA A 259 -21.92 -8.93 10.95
CA ALA A 259 -22.15 -8.18 9.73
C ALA A 259 -21.46 -8.81 8.52
N GLY A 260 -22.15 -8.86 7.37
CA GLY A 260 -21.67 -9.53 6.14
C GLY A 260 -21.17 -8.60 5.04
N SER A 261 -21.14 -7.29 5.26
CA SER A 261 -20.65 -6.32 4.26
C SER A 261 -19.18 -5.94 4.52
N PRO A 262 -18.39 -5.56 3.49
CA PRO A 262 -17.01 -5.18 3.66
C PRO A 262 -16.79 -3.85 4.37
N ARG A 263 -17.83 -3.02 4.47
CA ARG A 263 -17.83 -1.78 5.26
C ARG A 263 -19.18 -1.51 5.87
N GLY A 264 -19.19 -0.86 7.01
CA GLY A 264 -20.45 -0.47 7.65
C GLY A 264 -20.27 0.04 9.06
N SER A 265 -21.43 0.29 9.68
CA SER A 265 -21.56 0.67 11.08
C SER A 265 -22.87 0.11 11.60
N GLN A 266 -22.82 -0.61 12.72
CA GLN A 266 -24.00 -1.26 13.31
C GLN A 266 -23.95 -1.17 14.84
N GLN A 267 -25.10 -0.91 15.45
CA GLN A 267 -25.21 -0.88 16.91
C GLN A 267 -25.30 -2.30 17.49
N ALA A 268 -24.52 -2.51 18.54
CA ALA A 268 -24.66 -3.63 19.47
C ALA A 268 -25.28 -3.09 20.77
N ASN A 269 -26.59 -3.24 20.90
CA ASN A 269 -27.41 -2.71 22.03
C ASN A 269 -27.68 -3.74 23.12
N TRP A 270 -26.86 -4.78 23.17
CA TRP A 270 -27.02 -5.95 24.02
C TRP A 270 -25.78 -6.24 24.89
N ILE A 271 -24.99 -5.22 25.22
CA ILE A 271 -23.76 -5.37 25.99
C ILE A 271 -24.07 -5.47 27.49
N GLU A 272 -23.86 -6.64 28.08
CA GLU A 272 -24.08 -6.93 29.48
C GLU A 272 -22.85 -6.58 30.33
N ALA A 273 -23.08 -6.15 31.58
CA ALA A 273 -22.00 -5.98 32.54
C ALA A 273 -21.38 -7.35 32.92
N GLY A 274 -20.06 -7.39 33.06
CA GLY A 274 -19.33 -8.61 33.44
C GLY A 274 -19.07 -9.57 32.26
N SER A 275 -19.58 -9.27 31.06
CA SER A 275 -19.29 -10.03 29.84
C SER A 275 -18.24 -9.34 28.97
N THR A 276 -17.45 -10.16 28.26
CA THR A 276 -16.46 -9.72 27.28
C THR A 276 -16.93 -10.07 25.89
N TYR A 277 -16.95 -9.07 25.02
CA TYR A 277 -17.33 -9.21 23.63
C TYR A 277 -16.11 -8.95 22.74
N GLU A 278 -15.73 -9.95 21.95
CA GLU A 278 -14.64 -9.80 20.99
C GLU A 278 -15.21 -9.77 19.60
N PHE A 279 -15.22 -8.60 18.94
CA PHE A 279 -15.56 -8.44 17.56
C PHE A 279 -14.30 -8.68 16.72
N ARG A 280 -14.43 -9.46 15.65
CA ARG A 280 -13.36 -9.88 14.76
C ARG A 280 -13.76 -9.65 13.32
N LEU A 281 -12.91 -8.94 12.58
CA LEU A 281 -13.06 -8.73 11.15
C LEU A 281 -12.16 -9.74 10.43
N TYR A 282 -12.77 -10.62 9.66
CA TYR A 282 -12.07 -11.59 8.82
C TYR A 282 -12.22 -11.23 7.35
N ASN A 283 -11.33 -11.77 6.50
CA ASN A 283 -11.52 -11.76 5.06
C ASN A 283 -12.75 -12.60 4.63
N ALA A 284 -13.12 -12.55 3.35
CA ALA A 284 -14.36 -13.17 2.85
C ALA A 284 -14.48 -14.66 3.14
N ASP A 285 -13.37 -15.41 3.08
CA ASP A 285 -13.31 -16.85 3.30
C ASP A 285 -13.11 -17.27 4.78
N HIS A 286 -13.10 -16.29 5.69
CA HIS A 286 -12.96 -16.48 7.15
C HIS A 286 -11.63 -17.14 7.59
N LYS A 287 -10.58 -17.08 6.75
CA LYS A 287 -9.29 -17.71 7.09
C LYS A 287 -8.29 -16.75 7.71
N GLN A 288 -8.40 -15.45 7.43
CA GLN A 288 -7.47 -14.44 7.90
C GLN A 288 -8.16 -13.42 8.78
N LEU A 289 -7.70 -13.30 10.02
CA LEU A 289 -8.10 -12.21 10.91
C LEU A 289 -7.43 -10.91 10.46
N LEU A 290 -8.24 -9.92 10.09
CA LEU A 290 -7.79 -8.60 9.61
C LEU A 290 -7.70 -7.57 10.73
N ALA A 291 -8.67 -7.60 11.66
CA ALA A 291 -8.68 -6.72 12.83
C ALA A 291 -9.57 -7.32 13.94
N LYS A 292 -9.32 -6.90 15.18
CA LYS A 292 -10.21 -7.23 16.31
C LYS A 292 -10.33 -6.08 17.29
N VAL A 293 -11.46 -6.02 17.97
CA VAL A 293 -11.70 -5.11 19.08
C VAL A 293 -12.44 -5.83 20.19
N THR A 294 -11.95 -5.65 21.41
CA THR A 294 -12.62 -6.17 22.61
C THR A 294 -13.46 -5.07 23.23
N VAL A 295 -14.72 -5.37 23.51
CA VAL A 295 -15.68 -4.47 24.15
C VAL A 295 -16.04 -5.04 25.50
N ASN A 296 -15.90 -4.19 26.52
CA ASN A 296 -16.34 -4.47 27.88
C ASN A 296 -17.26 -3.34 28.35
N ARG A 297 -18.08 -3.63 29.35
CA ARG A 297 -18.90 -2.63 30.00
C ARG A 297 -18.37 -2.32 31.40
N LEU A 298 -18.30 -1.05 31.72
CA LEU A 298 -17.94 -0.61 33.07
C LEU A 298 -19.00 -1.10 34.09
N GLY A 299 -18.57 -1.43 35.29
CA GLY A 299 -19.49 -1.67 36.42
C GLY A 299 -20.30 -0.43 36.78
N GLU A 300 -21.31 -0.61 37.57
CA GLU A 300 -22.09 0.51 38.17
C GLU A 300 -21.22 1.40 39.03
#